data_3087baaf71fa567d0c62943320df7d03
#
_entry.id   3087baaf71fa567d0c62943320df7d03
#
_cell.length_a   1.000
_cell.length_b   1.000
_cell.length_c   1.000
_cell.angle_alpha   90.00
_cell.angle_beta   90.00
_cell.angle_gamma   90.00
#
_symmetry.space_group_name_H-M   'P 1'
#
loop_
_entity.id
_entity.type
_entity.pdbx_description
1 polymer ?
#
loop_
_entity_poly.entity_id
_entity_poly.type
_entity_poly.pdbx_seq_one_letter_code
_entity_poly.pdbx_strand_id
1 'polypeptide(L)'
;DALDVYDKRNGSNMRESISVYLAHSGDVRRASEQLRIHPNTLRYRIKRVEEITDTDLSEPSARLLMEIQLAASARAVSSPNLSDPSSTLRE
;
A
#
# COMPACT_ATOMS: atom_id res chain seq x y z
N ASP A 1 3.31 10.39 0.28
CA ASP A 1 2.96 9.15 0.97
C ASP A 1 4.20 8.61 1.67
N ALA A 2 4.08 8.32 2.96
CA ALA A 2 5.21 7.89 3.79
C ALA A 2 5.82 6.59 3.28
N LEU A 3 5.00 5.67 2.78
CA LEU A 3 5.49 4.39 2.28
C LEU A 3 6.26 4.56 0.98
N ASP A 4 5.79 5.43 0.10
CA ASP A 4 6.50 5.71 -1.15
C ASP A 4 7.87 6.32 -0.87
N VAL A 5 7.93 7.25 0.07
CA VAL A 5 9.20 7.88 0.46
C VAL A 5 10.15 6.84 1.04
N TYR A 6 9.63 5.98 1.92
CA TYR A 6 10.44 4.93 2.53
C TYR A 6 10.98 3.96 1.47
N ASP A 7 10.12 3.50 0.57
CA ASP A 7 10.52 2.55 -0.47
C ASP A 7 11.58 3.14 -1.39
N LYS A 8 11.41 4.40 -1.76
CA LYS A 8 12.35 5.09 -2.62
C LYS A 8 13.72 5.22 -1.97
N ARG A 9 13.75 5.53 -0.66
CA ARG A 9 14.98 5.67 0.09
C ARG A 9 15.73 4.36 0.29
N ASN A 10 14.98 3.28 0.50
CA ASN A 10 15.54 2.01 0.94
C ASN A 10 15.54 0.94 -0.14
N GLY A 11 15.05 1.25 -1.34
CA GLY A 11 14.94 0.27 -2.40
C GLY A 11 14.08 -0.91 -2.00
N SER A 12 13.01 -0.66 -1.25
CA SER A 12 12.15 -1.70 -0.71
C SER A 12 10.78 -1.71 -1.37
N ASN A 13 9.96 -2.70 -1.03
CA ASN A 13 8.62 -2.89 -1.59
C ASN A 13 7.57 -2.95 -0.49
N MET A 14 7.66 -2.06 0.48
CA MET A 14 6.72 -2.05 1.61
C MET A 14 5.30 -1.74 1.16
N ARG A 15 5.16 -0.78 0.24
CA ARG A 15 3.84 -0.41 -0.26
C ARG A 15 3.16 -1.58 -0.98
N GLU A 16 3.89 -2.27 -1.85
CA GLU A 16 3.35 -3.43 -2.54
C GLU A 16 2.94 -4.53 -1.56
N SER A 17 3.82 -4.80 -0.59
CA SER A 17 3.55 -5.84 0.41
C SER A 17 2.28 -5.55 1.20
N ILE A 18 2.11 -4.30 1.63
CA ILE A 18 0.93 -3.96 2.43
C ILE A 18 -0.33 -3.95 1.57
N SER A 19 -0.23 -3.55 0.30
CA SER A 19 -1.38 -3.56 -0.61
C SER A 19 -1.91 -4.97 -0.79
N VAL A 20 -1.03 -5.95 -0.99
CA VAL A 20 -1.43 -7.36 -1.14
C VAL A 20 -2.02 -7.89 0.17
N TYR A 21 -1.39 -7.56 1.30
CA TYR A 21 -1.90 -7.96 2.61
C TYR A 21 -3.34 -7.45 2.84
N LEU A 22 -3.59 -6.20 2.50
CA LEU A 22 -4.92 -5.60 2.66
C LEU A 22 -5.93 -6.22 1.69
N ALA A 23 -5.49 -6.53 0.48
CA ALA A 23 -6.36 -7.17 -0.52
C ALA A 23 -6.81 -8.55 -0.06
N HIS A 24 -6.03 -9.21 0.80
CA HIS A 24 -6.38 -10.50 1.39
C HIS A 24 -7.00 -10.35 2.78
N SER A 25 -7.49 -9.16 3.11
CA SER A 25 -8.19 -8.87 4.37
C SER A 25 -7.37 -9.22 5.61
N GLY A 26 -6.07 -9.04 5.53
CA GLY A 26 -5.18 -9.30 6.65
C GLY A 26 -4.72 -10.75 6.79
N ASP A 27 -4.92 -11.56 5.77
CA ASP A 27 -4.48 -12.96 5.80
C ASP A 27 -3.01 -13.02 5.35
N VAL A 28 -2.11 -13.17 6.33
CA VAL A 28 -0.67 -13.20 6.07
C VAL A 28 -0.29 -14.35 5.15
N ARG A 29 -0.88 -15.50 5.36
CA ARG A 29 -0.51 -16.69 4.60
C ARG A 29 -0.81 -16.52 3.11
N ARG A 30 -2.04 -16.09 2.79
CA ARG A 30 -2.41 -15.88 1.39
C ARG A 30 -1.63 -14.74 0.75
N ALA A 31 -1.44 -13.67 1.48
CA ALA A 31 -0.69 -12.52 0.97
C ALA A 31 0.76 -12.91 0.69
N SER A 32 1.39 -13.65 1.60
CA SER A 32 2.78 -14.07 1.40
C SER A 32 2.91 -15.03 0.23
N GLU A 33 1.92 -15.89 0.01
CA GLU A 33 1.91 -16.78 -1.16
C GLU A 33 1.88 -15.98 -2.45
N GLN A 34 1.01 -14.99 -2.52
CA GLN A 34 0.92 -14.12 -3.70
C GLN A 34 2.21 -13.36 -3.94
N LEU A 35 2.84 -12.87 -2.90
CA LEU A 35 4.09 -12.14 -2.98
C LEU A 35 5.30 -13.04 -3.19
N ARG A 36 5.12 -14.35 -3.00
CA ARG A 36 6.21 -15.33 -3.11
C ARG A 36 7.33 -15.06 -2.10
N ILE A 37 6.93 -14.76 -0.88
CA ILE A 37 7.85 -14.54 0.23
C ILE A 37 7.40 -15.39 1.41
N HIS A 38 8.32 -15.61 2.36
CA HIS A 38 7.99 -16.35 3.57
C HIS A 38 7.03 -15.52 4.44
N PRO A 39 6.06 -16.16 5.12
CA PRO A 39 5.14 -15.42 6.00
C PRO A 39 5.85 -14.55 7.04
N ASN A 40 6.98 -15.02 7.59
CA ASN A 40 7.72 -14.22 8.56
C ASN A 40 8.29 -12.95 7.94
N THR A 41 8.69 -13.01 6.67
CA THR A 41 9.15 -11.83 5.95
C THR A 41 8.01 -10.83 5.81
N LEU A 42 6.82 -11.30 5.48
CA LEU A 42 5.66 -10.42 5.38
C LEU A 42 5.30 -9.83 6.74
N ARG A 43 5.33 -10.62 7.80
CA ARG A 43 5.05 -10.12 9.16
C ARG A 43 6.01 -9.01 9.54
N TYR A 44 7.29 -9.17 9.21
CA TYR A 44 8.28 -8.13 9.46
C TYR A 44 7.93 -6.85 8.68
N ARG A 45 7.57 -6.99 7.42
CA ARG A 45 7.20 -5.83 6.58
C ARG A 45 5.96 -5.13 7.10
N ILE A 46 4.95 -5.90 7.53
CA ILE A 46 3.73 -5.34 8.12
C ILE A 46 4.07 -4.53 9.36
N LYS A 47 4.89 -5.09 10.24
CA LYS A 47 5.30 -4.40 11.45
C LYS A 47 6.04 -3.11 11.13
N ARG A 48 6.88 -3.15 10.11
CA ARG A 48 7.61 -1.97 9.67
C ARG A 48 6.66 -0.90 9.13
N VAL A 49 5.66 -1.31 8.37
CA VAL A 49 4.63 -0.38 7.88
C VAL A 49 3.89 0.26 9.04
N GLU A 50 3.56 -0.53 10.06
CA GLU A 50 2.91 0.00 11.25
C GLU A 50 3.75 1.08 11.92
N GLU A 51 5.05 0.86 12.00
CA GLU A 51 5.98 1.84 12.57
C GLU A 51 6.07 3.10 11.72
N ILE A 52 6.18 2.94 10.40
CA ILE A 52 6.31 4.07 9.48
C ILE A 52 5.07 4.94 9.48
N THR A 53 3.89 4.32 9.54
CA THR A 53 2.61 5.02 9.43
C THR A 53 1.94 5.28 10.76
N ASP A 54 2.53 4.80 11.86
CA ASP A 54 1.96 4.91 13.20
C ASP A 54 0.52 4.37 13.23
N THR A 55 0.33 3.17 12.68
CA THR A 55 -0.97 2.55 12.51
C THR A 55 -0.94 1.13 13.06
N ASP A 56 -2.03 0.71 13.72
CA ASP A 56 -2.18 -0.66 14.21
C ASP A 56 -3.03 -1.45 13.21
N LEU A 57 -2.38 -2.26 12.38
CA LEU A 57 -3.06 -3.02 11.33
C LEU A 57 -3.76 -4.28 11.84
N SER A 58 -3.70 -4.56 13.14
CA SER A 58 -4.52 -5.61 13.72
C SER A 58 -5.99 -5.19 13.83
N GLU A 59 -6.26 -3.89 13.76
CA GLU A 59 -7.61 -3.35 13.80
C GLU A 59 -8.23 -3.31 12.41
N PRO A 60 -9.41 -3.92 12.20
CA PRO A 60 -10.03 -3.93 10.86
C PRO A 60 -10.31 -2.53 10.31
N SER A 61 -10.70 -1.60 11.17
CA SER A 61 -10.97 -0.23 10.71
C SER A 61 -9.69 0.47 10.24
N ALA A 62 -8.56 0.19 10.89
CA ALA A 62 -7.29 0.75 10.47
C ALA A 62 -6.86 0.18 9.12
N ARG A 63 -7.09 -1.11 8.89
CA ARG A 63 -6.82 -1.73 7.59
C ARG A 63 -7.64 -1.10 6.48
N LEU A 64 -8.93 -0.91 6.73
CA LEU A 64 -9.82 -0.29 5.75
C LEU A 64 -9.38 1.13 5.42
N LEU A 65 -9.05 1.91 6.44
CA LEU A 65 -8.59 3.28 6.23
C LEU A 65 -7.31 3.33 5.42
N MET A 66 -6.35 2.46 5.72
CA MET A 66 -5.11 2.40 4.96
C MET A 66 -5.36 1.99 3.51
N GLU A 67 -6.26 1.05 3.28
CA GLU A 67 -6.64 0.63 1.94
C GLU A 67 -7.17 1.81 1.13
N ILE A 68 -8.03 2.61 1.74
CA ILE A 68 -8.58 3.81 1.11
C ILE A 68 -7.47 4.82 0.81
N GLN A 69 -6.58 5.04 1.77
CA GLN A 69 -5.47 5.99 1.60
C GLN A 69 -4.53 5.58 0.48
N LEU A 70 -4.21 4.28 0.38
CA LEU A 70 -3.35 3.79 -0.69
C LEU A 70 -4.03 3.91 -2.05
N ALA A 71 -5.32 3.63 -2.13
CA ALA A 71 -6.07 3.77 -3.37
C ALA A 71 -6.12 5.23 -3.81
N ALA A 72 -6.35 6.14 -2.89
CA ALA A 72 -6.38 7.58 -3.19
C ALA A 72 -5.01 8.07 -3.65
N SER A 73 -3.95 7.63 -3.00
CA SER A 73 -2.58 8.00 -3.35
C SER A 73 -2.21 7.49 -4.75
N ALA A 74 -2.56 6.25 -5.06
CA ALA A 74 -2.30 5.66 -6.38
C ALA A 74 -3.06 6.43 -7.46
N ARG A 75 -4.30 6.80 -7.17
CA ARG A 75 -5.12 7.56 -8.11
C ARG A 75 -4.54 8.95 -8.36
N ALA A 76 -4.05 9.60 -7.32
CA ALA A 76 -3.42 10.91 -7.43
C ALA A 76 -2.15 10.85 -8.28
N VAL A 77 -1.39 9.77 -8.16
CA VAL A 77 -0.17 9.58 -8.94
C VAL A 77 -0.48 9.26 -10.40
N SER A 78 -1.47 8.43 -10.64
CA SER A 78 -1.81 8.00 -12.00
C SER A 78 -2.62 9.04 -12.77
N SER A 79 -3.18 10.04 -12.10
CA SER A 79 -3.94 11.11 -12.73
C SER A 79 -2.99 12.21 -13.16
N PRO A 80 -2.62 12.28 -14.40
CA PRO A 80 -1.70 13.29 -14.87
C PRO A 80 -2.45 14.57 -15.17
N ASN A 81 -2.70 14.64 -15.16
CA ASN A 81 -3.22 15.40 -15.62
C ASN A 81 -4.40 15.45 -15.90
N LEU A 82 -4.92 15.14 -15.66
CA LEU A 82 -5.67 15.22 -15.67
C LEU A 82 -6.01 15.89 -16.13
N SER A 83 -5.71 15.76 -16.56
CA SER A 83 -5.72 16.29 -16.95
C SER A 83 -5.83 16.43 -17.67
N ASP A 84 -6.02 16.31 -18.01
CA ASP A 84 -6.04 16.50 -18.68
C ASP A 84 -6.49 16.66 -19.28
N PRO A 85 -6.67 17.04 -19.67
CA PRO A 85 -7.17 17.30 -20.09
C PRO A 85 -7.55 17.22 -20.71
N SER A 86 -7.59 17.42 -21.01
CA SER A 86 -7.75 17.43 -21.43
C SER A 86 -8.16 17.02 -21.75
N SER A 87 -8.28 17.03 -21.88
CA SER A 87 -8.54 16.71 -21.89
C SER A 87 -9.25 16.52 -22.00
N THR A 88 -9.54 16.74 -22.25
CA THR A 88 -10.04 16.71 -22.03
C THR A 88 -10.70 16.71 -22.25
N LEU A 89 -10.86 16.83 -22.64
CA LEU A 89 -11.23 16.90 -22.47
C LEU A 89 -11.64 16.71 -22.95
N ARG A 90 -11.71 16.87 -23.43
CA ARG A 90 -11.80 16.74 -23.44
C ARG A 90 -12.06 16.59 -23.75
N GLU A 91 -12.11 16.93 -24.06
CA GLU A 91 -12.06 16.84 -23.87
C GLU A 91 -12.37 16.65 -23.75
#